data_6788de8ab71f11211f27325d85ee68e5
#
_entry.id   6788de8ab71f11211f27325d85ee68e5
#
_cell.length_a   1.000
_cell.length_b   1.000
_cell.length_c   1.000
_cell.angle_alpha   90.00
_cell.angle_beta   90.00
_cell.angle_gamma   90.00
#
_symmetry.space_group_name_H-M   'P 1'
#
loop_
_entity.id
_entity.type
_entity.pdbx_description
1 polymer ?
#
loop_
_entity_poly.entity_id
_entity_poly.type
_entity_poly.pdbx_seq_one_letter_code
_entity_poly.pdbx_strand_id
1 'polypeptide(L)'
;PTRRSSDLRKLSIKYILKELYAAGIEKKDILFIISNGLHPRSTEADAKAIFGEELFNEFWHTGQIISHDSEDQEHMIYLGTTHRGDPVYMNKYVFECDIPILIGHVQGNPYGGYSGGYKHSATGITNWRCIASHHVPSVMHRDDFTPVNGGSLMRNKFDEISMHMEEKMGHPFFCCDAVLDTQSRQIAIYSGYAKEMMPISWKLADKRTYVHWAEKKYDVLVFGMPQNFHYGDGMGTNPIMMMQALSAQVLRFKRVMSDNCVIICSSICNGYFHDERWPYLRELYDLFQHDHMNTLPDMNRLGEYFATNEEYIRKYRYTNAFHPFHGFSMMSCGHIAEMNTSAIYIVGAEEPGYARGMGLKTRATFEEALEDAKKKYVGQEPNILALPMTFKKAAVHLCMKDPAQDCMDEYGHRHPCCC
;
A
#
# COMPACT_ATOMS: atom_id res chain seq x y z
N PRO A 1 9.14 -2.83 -0.22
CA PRO A 1 10.00 -2.18 0.76
C PRO A 1 11.03 -1.32 0.03
N THR A 2 11.04 -0.02 0.27
CA THR A 2 12.06 0.85 -0.31
C THR A 2 13.42 0.46 0.28
N ARG A 3 14.50 0.45 -0.52
CA ARG A 3 15.88 0.13 -0.08
C ARG A 3 16.31 0.87 1.21
N ARG A 4 15.72 2.04 1.51
CA ARG A 4 16.03 2.84 2.71
C ARG A 4 15.40 2.32 4.00
N SER A 5 14.31 1.56 3.96
CA SER A 5 13.73 0.95 5.17
C SER A 5 14.44 -0.34 5.59
N SER A 6 15.27 -0.93 4.73
CA SER A 6 16.03 -2.13 5.03
C SER A 6 17.16 -1.89 6.05
N ASP A 7 17.81 -0.72 6.00
CA ASP A 7 18.89 -0.39 6.93
C ASP A 7 18.46 -0.34 8.40
N LEU A 8 17.19 -0.07 8.65
CA LEU A 8 16.62 0.03 9.99
C LEU A 8 16.30 -1.33 10.59
N ARG A 9 15.86 -2.28 9.75
CA ARG A 9 15.46 -3.64 10.21
C ARG A 9 16.66 -4.42 10.74
N LYS A 10 17.82 -4.34 10.09
CA LYS A 10 19.03 -5.02 10.56
C LYS A 10 19.43 -4.64 11.98
N LEU A 11 19.20 -3.37 12.39
CA LEU A 11 19.48 -2.94 13.75
C LEU A 11 18.49 -3.54 14.75
N SER A 12 17.18 -3.47 14.45
CA SER A 12 16.15 -4.08 15.29
C SER A 12 16.35 -5.58 15.44
N ILE A 13 16.67 -6.28 14.34
CA ILE A 13 16.94 -7.72 14.36
C ILE A 13 18.10 -8.06 15.30
N LYS A 14 19.22 -7.30 15.28
CA LYS A 14 20.34 -7.55 16.19
C LYS A 14 19.96 -7.47 17.66
N TYR A 15 19.14 -6.48 18.04
CA TYR A 15 18.66 -6.37 19.42
C TYR A 15 17.69 -7.49 19.79
N ILE A 16 16.78 -7.85 18.89
CA ILE A 16 15.86 -8.99 19.11
C ILE A 16 16.66 -10.29 19.31
N LEU A 17 17.63 -10.57 18.45
CA LEU A 17 18.48 -11.75 18.58
C LEU A 17 19.24 -11.78 19.91
N LYS A 18 19.74 -10.62 20.36
CA LYS A 18 20.42 -10.52 21.66
C LYS A 18 19.50 -10.93 22.80
N GLU A 19 18.26 -10.48 22.81
CA GLU A 19 17.26 -10.84 23.84
C GLU A 19 16.86 -12.31 23.75
N LEU A 20 16.67 -12.85 22.54
CA LEU A 20 16.36 -14.27 22.33
C LEU A 20 17.50 -15.18 22.84
N TYR A 21 18.74 -14.86 22.51
CA TYR A 21 19.90 -15.60 22.99
C TYR A 21 20.06 -15.51 24.52
N ALA A 22 19.83 -14.33 25.10
CA ALA A 22 19.83 -14.15 26.55
C ALA A 22 18.73 -14.97 27.27
N ALA A 23 17.61 -15.19 26.58
CA ALA A 23 16.53 -16.07 27.05
C ALA A 23 16.79 -17.57 26.81
N GLY A 24 17.93 -17.92 26.20
CA GLY A 24 18.33 -19.32 25.97
C GLY A 24 17.83 -19.92 24.65
N ILE A 25 17.25 -19.11 23.75
CA ILE A 25 16.87 -19.58 22.42
C ILE A 25 18.14 -19.82 21.60
N GLU A 26 18.25 -20.98 20.98
CA GLU A 26 19.40 -21.31 20.15
C GLU A 26 19.20 -20.83 18.71
N LYS A 27 20.30 -20.54 18.01
CA LYS A 27 20.27 -20.12 16.62
C LYS A 27 19.47 -21.05 15.70
N LYS A 28 19.57 -22.35 15.90
CA LYS A 28 18.85 -23.36 15.10
C LYS A 28 17.33 -23.24 15.18
N ASP A 29 16.81 -22.63 16.26
CA ASP A 29 15.40 -22.48 16.54
C ASP A 29 14.84 -21.15 16.01
N ILE A 30 15.63 -20.38 15.27
CA ILE A 30 15.27 -19.08 14.71
C ILE A 30 15.06 -19.21 13.19
N LEU A 31 13.89 -18.79 12.71
CA LEU A 31 13.55 -18.71 11.30
C LEU A 31 13.12 -17.28 10.94
N PHE A 32 13.69 -16.71 9.90
CA PHE A 32 13.28 -15.43 9.36
C PHE A 32 12.42 -15.62 8.13
N ILE A 33 11.26 -14.99 8.12
CA ILE A 33 10.33 -15.00 6.99
C ILE A 33 10.19 -13.58 6.44
N ILE A 34 10.61 -13.38 5.19
CA ILE A 34 10.37 -12.12 4.50
C ILE A 34 8.91 -12.13 4.04
N SER A 35 8.09 -11.32 4.69
CA SER A 35 6.63 -11.27 4.54
C SER A 35 6.23 -10.50 3.26
N ASN A 36 6.38 -11.14 2.11
CA ASN A 36 6.19 -10.51 0.80
C ASN A 36 4.72 -10.36 0.40
N GLY A 37 3.80 -11.16 0.96
CA GLY A 37 2.43 -11.20 0.48
C GLY A 37 2.37 -11.51 -1.02
N LEU A 38 1.78 -10.60 -1.81
CA LEU A 38 1.69 -10.71 -3.27
C LEU A 38 2.83 -10.02 -4.04
N HIS A 39 3.84 -9.52 -3.33
CA HIS A 39 5.02 -8.93 -3.94
C HIS A 39 6.00 -10.02 -4.42
N PRO A 40 6.93 -9.69 -5.34
CA PRO A 40 7.93 -10.65 -5.80
C PRO A 40 8.71 -11.26 -4.65
N ARG A 41 9.14 -12.49 -4.82
CA ARG A 41 10.05 -13.14 -3.89
C ARG A 41 11.31 -12.29 -3.73
N SER A 42 11.83 -12.24 -2.52
CA SER A 42 13.08 -11.54 -2.25
C SER A 42 14.26 -12.30 -2.84
N THR A 43 15.07 -11.59 -3.60
CA THR A 43 16.33 -12.11 -4.10
C THR A 43 17.37 -12.17 -2.98
N GLU A 44 18.50 -12.85 -3.23
CA GLU A 44 19.66 -12.82 -2.35
C GLU A 44 20.11 -11.38 -2.04
N ALA A 45 20.12 -10.52 -3.07
CA ALA A 45 20.48 -9.11 -2.92
C ALA A 45 19.48 -8.35 -2.02
N ASP A 46 18.18 -8.65 -2.12
CA ASP A 46 17.16 -8.07 -1.24
C ASP A 46 17.34 -8.55 0.21
N ALA A 47 17.57 -9.85 0.42
CA ALA A 47 17.83 -10.41 1.74
C ALA A 47 19.08 -9.78 2.35
N LYS A 48 20.17 -9.65 1.60
CA LYS A 48 21.40 -8.98 2.03
C LYS A 48 21.17 -7.51 2.42
N ALA A 49 20.33 -6.81 1.68
CA ALA A 49 19.94 -5.44 2.00
C ALA A 49 19.07 -5.33 3.26
N ILE A 50 18.21 -6.33 3.52
CA ILE A 50 17.32 -6.36 4.69
C ILE A 50 18.08 -6.67 5.97
N PHE A 51 18.91 -7.73 5.96
CA PHE A 51 19.58 -8.27 7.14
C PHE A 51 20.94 -7.63 7.40
N GLY A 52 21.56 -7.08 6.36
CA GLY A 52 22.99 -6.71 6.36
C GLY A 52 23.87 -7.93 6.16
N GLU A 53 25.12 -7.70 5.82
CA GLU A 53 26.05 -8.77 5.38
C GLU A 53 26.31 -9.81 6.46
N GLU A 54 26.46 -9.39 7.71
CA GLU A 54 26.75 -10.26 8.85
C GLU A 54 25.60 -11.26 9.10
N LEU A 55 24.38 -10.80 9.34
CA LEU A 55 23.23 -11.67 9.59
C LEU A 55 22.85 -12.48 8.34
N PHE A 56 23.02 -11.88 7.15
CA PHE A 56 22.80 -12.60 5.91
C PHE A 56 23.74 -13.81 5.80
N ASN A 57 25.04 -13.64 5.99
CA ASN A 57 26.01 -14.74 5.93
C ASN A 57 25.75 -15.77 7.03
N GLU A 58 25.27 -15.34 8.18
CA GLU A 58 24.96 -16.22 9.31
C GLU A 58 23.77 -17.14 9.07
N PHE A 59 22.69 -16.64 8.44
CA PHE A 59 21.40 -17.34 8.38
C PHE A 59 20.95 -17.75 6.98
N TRP A 60 21.49 -17.14 5.90
CA TRP A 60 21.04 -17.43 4.55
C TRP A 60 21.41 -18.85 4.09
N HIS A 61 22.67 -19.22 4.28
CA HIS A 61 23.16 -20.52 3.82
C HIS A 61 22.68 -21.71 4.65
N THR A 62 22.09 -21.45 5.80
CA THR A 62 21.45 -22.47 6.64
C THR A 62 19.98 -22.73 6.28
N GLY A 63 19.43 -21.95 5.32
CA GLY A 63 18.02 -22.02 4.97
C GLY A 63 17.07 -21.34 5.97
N GLN A 64 17.61 -20.59 6.94
CA GLN A 64 16.83 -19.91 7.97
C GLN A 64 16.34 -18.50 7.58
N ILE A 65 16.56 -18.07 6.33
CA ILE A 65 15.93 -16.89 5.75
C ILE A 65 15.13 -17.36 4.53
N ILE A 66 13.83 -17.31 4.62
CA ILE A 66 12.91 -17.69 3.54
C ILE A 66 12.03 -16.51 3.12
N SER A 67 11.57 -16.53 1.88
CA SER A 67 10.52 -15.63 1.39
C SER A 67 9.18 -16.32 1.49
N HIS A 68 8.18 -15.59 2.00
CA HIS A 68 6.79 -16.07 1.93
C HIS A 68 6.36 -16.21 0.45
N ASP A 69 5.67 -17.28 0.13
CA ASP A 69 5.06 -17.55 -1.17
C ASP A 69 3.55 -17.76 -0.95
N SER A 70 2.72 -16.85 -1.45
CA SER A 70 1.27 -16.88 -1.25
C SER A 70 0.56 -18.02 -2.02
N GLU A 71 1.30 -18.73 -2.88
CA GLU A 71 0.83 -19.87 -3.68
C GLU A 71 1.39 -21.21 -3.21
N ASP A 72 2.18 -21.22 -2.16
CA ASP A 72 2.75 -22.44 -1.59
C ASP A 72 1.74 -23.20 -0.76
N GLN A 73 0.93 -24.03 -1.40
CA GLN A 73 -0.14 -24.81 -0.76
C GLN A 73 0.39 -25.79 0.31
N GLU A 74 1.63 -26.26 0.17
CA GLU A 74 2.23 -27.19 1.13
C GLU A 74 2.53 -26.53 2.48
N HIS A 75 2.94 -25.26 2.43
CA HIS A 75 3.30 -24.48 3.61
C HIS A 75 2.25 -23.43 4.00
N MET A 76 1.01 -23.61 3.57
CA MET A 76 -0.13 -22.81 4.01
C MET A 76 -1.10 -23.66 4.83
N ILE A 77 -1.63 -23.09 5.91
CA ILE A 77 -2.68 -23.70 6.72
C ILE A 77 -3.95 -22.86 6.66
N TYR A 78 -5.09 -23.53 6.42
CA TYR A 78 -6.40 -22.87 6.48
C TYR A 78 -6.92 -22.89 7.90
N LEU A 79 -7.17 -21.70 8.45
CA LEU A 79 -7.60 -21.51 9.84
C LEU A 79 -9.11 -21.27 9.97
N GLY A 80 -9.84 -21.31 8.87
CA GLY A 80 -11.27 -20.98 8.84
C GLY A 80 -11.52 -19.57 8.30
N THR A 81 -12.70 -19.04 8.63
CA THR A 81 -13.17 -17.76 8.12
C THR A 81 -13.47 -16.82 9.29
N THR A 82 -13.10 -15.54 9.16
CA THR A 82 -13.43 -14.53 10.17
C THR A 82 -14.94 -14.29 10.23
N HIS A 83 -15.40 -13.59 11.27
CA HIS A 83 -16.79 -13.17 11.39
C HIS A 83 -17.27 -12.33 10.19
N ARG A 84 -16.36 -11.57 9.55
CA ARG A 84 -16.66 -10.77 8.34
C ARG A 84 -16.60 -11.56 7.04
N GLY A 85 -16.37 -12.85 7.09
CA GLY A 85 -16.32 -13.71 5.92
C GLY A 85 -14.96 -13.75 5.23
N ASP A 86 -13.88 -13.27 5.86
CA ASP A 86 -12.53 -13.31 5.29
C ASP A 86 -11.91 -14.69 5.47
N PRO A 87 -11.54 -15.43 4.40
CA PRO A 87 -10.87 -16.71 4.53
C PRO A 87 -9.43 -16.50 5.01
N VAL A 88 -9.04 -17.19 6.07
CA VAL A 88 -7.71 -17.04 6.68
C VAL A 88 -6.83 -18.23 6.31
N TYR A 89 -5.88 -17.99 5.41
CA TYR A 89 -4.80 -18.93 5.10
C TYR A 89 -3.49 -18.31 5.58
N MET A 90 -2.80 -18.99 6.44
CA MET A 90 -1.59 -18.50 7.10
C MET A 90 -0.38 -19.35 6.75
N ASN A 91 0.78 -18.75 6.68
CA ASN A 91 2.06 -19.43 6.54
C ASN A 91 2.24 -20.40 7.72
N LYS A 92 2.45 -21.68 7.40
CA LYS A 92 2.52 -22.78 8.37
C LYS A 92 3.67 -22.63 9.35
N TYR A 93 4.83 -22.15 8.90
CA TYR A 93 5.97 -21.93 9.79
C TYR A 93 5.68 -20.88 10.88
N VAL A 94 4.88 -19.85 10.54
CA VAL A 94 4.47 -18.86 11.54
C VAL A 94 3.40 -19.43 12.46
N PHE A 95 2.51 -20.26 11.95
CA PHE A 95 1.48 -20.92 12.76
C PHE A 95 2.08 -21.88 13.81
N GLU A 96 3.15 -22.60 13.44
CA GLU A 96 3.83 -23.58 14.29
C GLU A 96 4.91 -22.94 15.20
N CYS A 97 5.13 -21.63 15.11
CA CYS A 97 6.15 -20.92 15.85
C CYS A 97 5.67 -20.55 17.26
N ASP A 98 6.47 -20.81 18.29
CA ASP A 98 6.13 -20.47 19.68
C ASP A 98 6.15 -18.95 19.94
N ILE A 99 7.00 -18.20 19.25
CA ILE A 99 7.20 -16.77 19.46
C ILE A 99 7.23 -16.04 18.09
N PRO A 100 6.06 -15.74 17.52
CA PRO A 100 5.99 -14.99 16.25
C PRO A 100 6.26 -13.51 16.47
N ILE A 101 7.38 -13.01 15.91
CA ILE A 101 7.79 -11.61 16.03
C ILE A 101 7.63 -10.89 14.69
N LEU A 102 6.73 -9.93 14.63
CA LEU A 102 6.51 -9.07 13.46
C LEU A 102 7.46 -7.86 13.52
N ILE A 103 8.31 -7.68 12.50
CA ILE A 103 9.29 -6.60 12.46
C ILE A 103 8.99 -5.68 11.27
N GLY A 104 8.71 -4.42 11.54
CA GLY A 104 8.37 -3.49 10.47
C GLY A 104 8.44 -2.01 10.83
N HIS A 105 7.53 -1.25 10.24
CA HIS A 105 7.41 0.17 10.53
C HIS A 105 5.96 0.63 10.51
N VAL A 106 5.69 1.68 11.26
CA VAL A 106 4.39 2.35 11.35
C VAL A 106 4.43 3.69 10.64
N GLN A 107 3.55 3.86 9.67
CA GLN A 107 3.26 5.14 9.04
C GLN A 107 1.83 5.13 8.50
N GLY A 108 1.27 6.30 8.26
CA GLY A 108 -0.05 6.43 7.66
C GLY A 108 -0.12 5.76 6.29
N ASN A 109 -1.17 5.01 6.09
CA ASN A 109 -1.50 4.32 4.84
C ASN A 109 -2.88 4.80 4.38
N PRO A 110 -3.05 5.22 3.12
CA PRO A 110 -4.30 5.84 2.68
C PRO A 110 -5.50 4.88 2.62
N TYR A 111 -5.25 3.57 2.57
CA TYR A 111 -6.32 2.56 2.48
C TYR A 111 -6.65 1.93 3.84
N GLY A 112 -5.64 1.47 4.56
CA GLY A 112 -5.78 0.69 5.79
C GLY A 112 -5.34 1.41 7.06
N GLY A 113 -5.21 2.72 7.03
CA GLY A 113 -4.85 3.56 8.18
C GLY A 113 -3.37 3.59 8.47
N TYR A 114 -2.80 2.51 8.94
CA TYR A 114 -1.39 2.41 9.29
C TYR A 114 -0.75 1.15 8.72
N SER A 115 0.54 1.23 8.40
CA SER A 115 1.40 0.06 8.23
C SER A 115 1.84 -0.48 9.60
N GLY A 116 2.54 -1.59 9.62
CA GLY A 116 2.98 -2.25 10.85
C GLY A 116 1.89 -3.08 11.53
N GLY A 117 2.23 -3.66 12.68
CA GLY A 117 1.31 -4.45 13.47
C GLY A 117 0.58 -5.53 12.67
N TYR A 118 -0.69 -5.69 12.92
CA TYR A 118 -1.56 -6.69 12.26
C TYR A 118 -1.62 -6.59 10.72
N LYS A 119 -1.21 -5.47 10.10
CA LYS A 119 -1.09 -5.47 8.65
C LYS A 119 0.00 -6.43 8.16
N HIS A 120 1.06 -6.66 8.91
CA HIS A 120 2.11 -7.61 8.52
C HIS A 120 1.59 -9.04 8.45
N SER A 121 0.82 -9.47 9.45
CA SER A 121 0.22 -10.82 9.46
C SER A 121 -0.88 -10.94 8.42
N ALA A 122 -1.84 -10.02 8.37
CA ALA A 122 -2.99 -10.11 7.48
C ALA A 122 -2.64 -10.03 5.98
N THR A 123 -1.52 -9.38 5.61
CA THR A 123 -1.14 -9.23 4.19
C THR A 123 0.18 -9.87 3.82
N GLY A 124 1.10 -10.03 4.78
CA GLY A 124 2.47 -10.41 4.48
C GLY A 124 2.74 -11.90 4.50
N ILE A 125 1.94 -12.66 5.23
CA ILE A 125 2.11 -14.11 5.45
C ILE A 125 0.85 -14.92 5.15
N THR A 126 -0.02 -14.37 4.30
CA THR A 126 -1.28 -15.00 3.88
C THR A 126 -1.28 -15.30 2.39
N ASN A 127 -2.22 -16.15 1.95
CA ASN A 127 -2.40 -16.42 0.53
C ASN A 127 -3.17 -15.29 -0.18
N TRP A 128 -3.23 -15.35 -1.50
CA TRP A 128 -3.91 -14.33 -2.28
C TRP A 128 -5.42 -14.24 -2.00
N ARG A 129 -6.11 -15.32 -1.62
CA ARG A 129 -7.55 -15.28 -1.31
C ARG A 129 -7.84 -14.50 -0.05
N CYS A 130 -7.01 -14.65 0.97
CA CYS A 130 -7.07 -13.83 2.18
C CYS A 130 -6.82 -12.36 1.84
N ILE A 131 -5.80 -12.05 1.04
CA ILE A 131 -5.48 -10.69 0.62
C ILE A 131 -6.61 -10.10 -0.24
N ALA A 132 -7.19 -10.89 -1.15
CA ALA A 132 -8.30 -10.47 -1.99
C ALA A 132 -9.54 -10.04 -1.17
N SER A 133 -9.78 -10.64 -0.01
CA SER A 133 -10.93 -10.27 0.82
C SER A 133 -10.92 -8.82 1.31
N HIS A 134 -9.75 -8.18 1.32
CA HIS A 134 -9.59 -6.79 1.75
C HIS A 134 -8.92 -5.86 0.71
N HIS A 135 -8.39 -6.39 -0.39
CA HIS A 135 -7.83 -5.59 -1.50
C HIS A 135 -8.78 -5.54 -2.71
N VAL A 136 -10.04 -5.22 -2.44
CA VAL A 136 -11.11 -5.10 -3.44
C VAL A 136 -11.77 -3.71 -3.36
N PRO A 137 -12.42 -3.23 -4.42
CA PRO A 137 -13.02 -1.90 -4.46
C PRO A 137 -13.99 -1.60 -3.31
N SER A 138 -14.82 -2.57 -2.92
CA SER A 138 -15.77 -2.42 -1.80
C SER A 138 -15.12 -2.14 -0.45
N VAL A 139 -13.83 -2.41 -0.32
CA VAL A 139 -13.02 -2.14 0.89
C VAL A 139 -12.09 -0.95 0.68
N MET A 140 -11.37 -0.90 -0.46
CA MET A 140 -10.32 0.09 -0.71
C MET A 140 -10.84 1.45 -1.17
N HIS A 141 -11.98 1.50 -1.87
CA HIS A 141 -12.53 2.75 -2.40
C HIS A 141 -13.37 3.53 -1.37
N ARG A 142 -13.36 3.09 -0.13
CA ARG A 142 -14.08 3.75 0.96
C ARG A 142 -13.30 4.97 1.45
N ASP A 143 -14.06 5.94 1.93
CA ASP A 143 -13.56 7.15 2.58
C ASP A 143 -13.87 7.11 4.09
N ASP A 144 -13.71 5.95 4.68
CA ASP A 144 -14.01 5.71 6.08
C ASP A 144 -12.76 5.69 6.98
N PHE A 145 -11.59 5.99 6.41
CA PHE A 145 -10.38 6.08 7.20
C PHE A 145 -10.35 7.36 8.04
N THR A 146 -10.18 7.19 9.33
CA THR A 146 -10.02 8.30 10.28
C THR A 146 -8.62 8.29 10.89
N PRO A 147 -7.99 9.48 11.02
CA PRO A 147 -6.77 9.64 11.81
C PRO A 147 -6.98 9.19 13.27
N VAL A 148 -5.89 8.95 13.97
CA VAL A 148 -5.85 8.68 15.43
C VAL A 148 -6.33 7.27 15.81
N ASN A 149 -7.49 6.84 15.35
CA ASN A 149 -8.04 5.53 15.73
C ASN A 149 -7.82 4.45 14.67
N GLY A 150 -7.26 4.84 13.50
CA GLY A 150 -7.01 3.92 12.39
C GLY A 150 -8.26 3.24 11.85
N GLY A 151 -9.45 3.75 12.20
CA GLY A 151 -10.73 3.15 11.83
C GLY A 151 -10.97 3.20 10.33
N SER A 152 -11.02 2.04 9.71
CA SER A 152 -11.51 1.84 8.35
C SER A 152 -11.95 0.39 8.23
N LEU A 153 -12.81 0.10 7.25
CA LEU A 153 -13.19 -1.29 7.00
C LEU A 153 -11.96 -2.18 6.72
N MET A 154 -11.00 -1.67 5.95
CA MET A 154 -9.77 -2.39 5.66
C MET A 154 -8.94 -2.65 6.92
N ARG A 155 -8.82 -1.64 7.81
CA ARG A 155 -8.12 -1.83 9.09
C ARG A 155 -8.81 -2.87 9.96
N ASN A 156 -10.12 -2.79 10.08
CA ASN A 156 -10.91 -3.75 10.85
C ASN A 156 -10.73 -5.18 10.33
N LYS A 157 -10.63 -5.37 9.01
CA LYS A 157 -10.34 -6.69 8.42
C LYS A 157 -8.93 -7.18 8.76
N PHE A 158 -7.90 -6.31 8.71
CA PHE A 158 -6.55 -6.70 9.14
C PHE A 158 -6.53 -7.15 10.60
N ASP A 159 -7.19 -6.38 11.46
CA ASP A 159 -7.23 -6.67 12.89
C ASP A 159 -7.97 -7.99 13.16
N GLU A 160 -9.12 -8.19 12.52
CA GLU A 160 -9.92 -9.40 12.70
C GLU A 160 -9.22 -10.66 12.16
N ILE A 161 -8.59 -10.57 10.97
CA ILE A 161 -7.80 -11.67 10.40
C ILE A 161 -6.65 -12.05 11.36
N SER A 162 -5.94 -11.06 11.88
CA SER A 162 -4.78 -11.31 12.73
C SER A 162 -5.17 -11.83 14.11
N MET A 163 -6.24 -11.29 14.71
CA MET A 163 -6.80 -11.81 15.96
C MET A 163 -7.32 -13.24 15.80
N HIS A 164 -7.90 -13.58 14.64
CA HIS A 164 -8.29 -14.94 14.32
C HIS A 164 -7.07 -15.89 14.26
N MET A 165 -5.96 -15.42 13.66
CA MET A 165 -4.70 -16.18 13.68
C MET A 165 -4.20 -16.41 15.10
N GLU A 166 -4.17 -15.37 15.95
CA GLU A 166 -3.75 -15.46 17.35
C GLU A 166 -4.61 -16.45 18.15
N GLU A 167 -5.93 -16.42 17.95
CA GLU A 167 -6.85 -17.38 18.57
C GLU A 167 -6.51 -18.83 18.19
N LYS A 168 -6.23 -19.06 16.90
CA LYS A 168 -5.90 -20.42 16.42
C LYS A 168 -4.50 -20.89 16.81
N MET A 169 -3.54 -19.98 16.93
CA MET A 169 -2.20 -20.28 17.45
C MET A 169 -2.19 -20.49 18.98
N GLY A 170 -3.13 -19.87 19.69
CA GLY A 170 -3.18 -19.88 21.15
C GLY A 170 -2.23 -18.87 21.83
N HIS A 171 -1.60 -17.99 21.07
CA HIS A 171 -0.71 -16.93 21.57
C HIS A 171 -0.69 -15.70 20.63
N PRO A 172 -0.39 -14.50 21.18
CA PRO A 172 -0.41 -13.27 20.41
C PRO A 172 0.86 -13.08 19.57
N PHE A 173 0.76 -12.21 18.54
CA PHE A 173 1.92 -11.66 17.83
C PHE A 173 2.64 -10.65 18.71
N PHE A 174 3.95 -10.79 18.80
CA PHE A 174 4.83 -9.74 19.32
C PHE A 174 5.31 -8.87 18.16
N CYS A 175 5.26 -7.56 18.32
CA CYS A 175 5.66 -6.61 17.29
C CYS A 175 6.90 -5.81 17.70
N CYS A 176 7.73 -5.47 16.73
CA CYS A 176 8.81 -4.52 16.86
C CYS A 176 8.75 -3.57 15.64
N ASP A 177 8.08 -2.45 15.80
CA ASP A 177 7.78 -1.53 14.72
C ASP A 177 8.45 -0.17 14.93
N ALA A 178 9.12 0.34 13.88
CA ALA A 178 9.74 1.65 13.86
C ALA A 178 8.78 2.72 13.32
N VAL A 179 8.71 3.87 13.94
CA VAL A 179 8.11 5.07 13.33
C VAL A 179 9.20 5.82 12.57
N LEU A 180 8.93 6.16 11.30
CA LEU A 180 9.90 6.79 10.41
C LEU A 180 9.55 8.26 10.15
N ASP A 181 10.57 9.11 10.02
CA ASP A 181 10.41 10.47 9.55
C ASP A 181 10.25 10.57 8.03
N THR A 182 10.08 11.79 7.50
CA THR A 182 9.91 12.04 6.06
C THR A 182 11.16 11.71 5.22
N GLN A 183 12.30 11.47 5.85
CA GLN A 183 13.53 11.02 5.22
C GLN A 183 13.78 9.52 5.41
N SER A 184 12.77 8.82 5.93
CA SER A 184 12.83 7.39 6.27
C SER A 184 13.86 7.05 7.36
N ARG A 185 14.18 8.01 8.23
CA ARG A 185 14.99 7.76 9.43
C ARG A 185 14.10 7.30 10.57
N GLN A 186 14.60 6.41 11.37
CA GLN A 186 13.90 5.89 12.54
C GLN A 186 13.89 6.94 13.66
N ILE A 187 12.71 7.36 14.10
CA ILE A 187 12.54 8.35 15.18
C ILE A 187 12.06 7.72 16.49
N ALA A 188 11.47 6.53 16.44
CA ALA A 188 11.10 5.73 17.59
C ALA A 188 10.96 4.27 17.19
N ILE A 189 11.10 3.37 18.18
CA ILE A 189 10.75 1.95 18.08
C ILE A 189 9.72 1.65 19.17
N TYR A 190 8.70 0.90 18.82
CA TYR A 190 7.72 0.37 19.74
C TYR A 190 7.74 -1.15 19.67
N SER A 191 7.82 -1.78 20.83
CA SER A 191 7.80 -3.23 20.94
C SER A 191 6.76 -3.66 21.98
N GLY A 192 6.07 -4.76 21.72
CA GLY A 192 5.04 -5.29 22.57
C GLY A 192 4.07 -6.18 21.80
N TYR A 193 3.09 -6.73 22.48
CA TYR A 193 2.03 -7.46 21.80
C TYR A 193 1.24 -6.53 20.89
N ALA A 194 0.90 -7.02 19.70
CA ALA A 194 0.36 -6.18 18.61
C ALA A 194 -0.84 -5.32 19.06
N LYS A 195 -1.79 -5.94 19.76
CA LYS A 195 -3.03 -5.29 20.20
C LYS A 195 -2.77 -4.08 21.11
N GLU A 196 -1.82 -4.19 22.04
CA GLU A 196 -1.47 -3.14 23.00
C GLU A 196 -0.54 -2.10 22.40
N MET A 197 0.40 -2.53 21.56
CA MET A 197 1.45 -1.67 21.00
C MET A 197 0.93 -0.75 19.89
N MET A 198 0.08 -1.26 19.00
CA MET A 198 -0.41 -0.50 17.83
C MET A 198 -1.03 0.85 18.20
N PRO A 199 -2.00 0.97 19.14
CA PRO A 199 -2.60 2.25 19.47
C PRO A 199 -1.59 3.27 20.05
N ILE A 200 -0.53 2.78 20.70
CA ILE A 200 0.52 3.64 21.27
C ILE A 200 1.41 4.20 20.15
N SER A 201 1.86 3.34 19.24
CA SER A 201 2.72 3.73 18.13
C SER A 201 2.00 4.66 17.13
N TRP A 202 0.69 4.48 16.93
CA TRP A 202 -0.11 5.33 16.05
C TRP A 202 -0.14 6.79 16.48
N LYS A 203 -0.11 7.09 17.78
CA LYS A 203 -0.08 8.47 18.29
C LYS A 203 1.11 9.28 17.77
N LEU A 204 2.28 8.64 17.64
CA LEU A 204 3.44 9.29 17.05
C LEU A 204 3.39 9.27 15.53
N ALA A 205 2.88 8.20 14.93
CA ALA A 205 2.71 8.09 13.49
C ALA A 205 1.72 9.17 12.97
N ASP A 206 0.65 9.46 13.70
CA ASP A 206 -0.29 10.53 13.37
C ASP A 206 0.38 11.89 13.28
N LYS A 207 1.14 12.27 14.29
CA LYS A 207 1.87 13.55 14.31
C LYS A 207 2.81 13.72 13.13
N ARG A 208 3.33 12.62 12.62
CA ARG A 208 4.23 12.60 11.46
C ARG A 208 3.45 12.56 10.14
N THR A 209 2.28 11.92 10.13
CA THR A 209 1.53 11.61 8.91
C THR A 209 0.51 12.68 8.56
N TYR A 210 -0.20 13.21 9.56
CA TYR A 210 -1.29 14.16 9.34
C TYR A 210 -0.81 15.59 9.59
N VAL A 211 -0.87 16.40 8.53
CA VAL A 211 -0.43 17.80 8.55
C VAL A 211 -1.65 18.72 8.46
N HIS A 212 -2.07 19.26 9.58
CA HIS A 212 -3.16 20.24 9.71
C HIS A 212 -2.64 21.63 9.33
N TRP A 213 -2.70 21.94 8.06
CA TRP A 213 -2.10 23.12 7.48
C TRP A 213 -3.06 23.97 6.63
N ALA A 214 -3.97 23.33 5.89
CA ALA A 214 -4.81 24.02 4.92
C ALA A 214 -5.91 24.85 5.60
N GLU A 215 -6.01 26.12 5.21
CA GLU A 215 -7.06 27.05 5.68
C GLU A 215 -8.25 27.10 4.71
N LYS A 216 -8.09 26.56 3.51
CA LYS A 216 -9.10 26.52 2.44
C LYS A 216 -8.96 25.24 1.63
N LYS A 217 -10.03 24.89 0.93
CA LYS A 217 -9.99 23.83 -0.07
C LYS A 217 -9.34 24.30 -1.36
N TYR A 218 -8.80 23.34 -2.12
CA TYR A 218 -8.09 23.56 -3.38
C TYR A 218 -8.87 22.97 -4.55
N ASP A 219 -8.92 23.75 -5.63
CA ASP A 219 -9.65 23.41 -6.85
C ASP A 219 -8.77 22.67 -7.84
N VAL A 220 -7.46 22.85 -7.75
CA VAL A 220 -6.48 22.19 -8.61
C VAL A 220 -5.35 21.64 -7.77
N LEU A 221 -5.09 20.32 -7.90
CA LEU A 221 -3.89 19.68 -7.37
C LEU A 221 -2.88 19.45 -8.49
N VAL A 222 -1.64 19.87 -8.26
CA VAL A 222 -0.54 19.72 -9.24
C VAL A 222 0.50 18.75 -8.71
N PHE A 223 0.76 17.69 -9.49
CA PHE A 223 1.73 16.65 -9.17
C PHE A 223 2.81 16.49 -10.25
N GLY A 224 3.98 16.01 -9.85
CA GLY A 224 5.04 15.55 -10.76
C GLY A 224 5.26 14.05 -10.59
N MET A 225 4.95 13.27 -11.62
CA MET A 225 5.15 11.83 -11.60
C MET A 225 6.59 11.50 -12.01
N PRO A 226 7.40 10.89 -11.13
CA PRO A 226 8.74 10.49 -11.52
C PRO A 226 8.69 9.29 -12.47
N GLN A 227 9.64 9.20 -13.38
CA GLN A 227 9.77 8.06 -14.29
C GLN A 227 9.92 6.75 -13.49
N ASN A 228 10.83 6.72 -12.53
CA ASN A 228 11.00 5.58 -11.63
C ASN A 228 10.10 5.76 -10.41
N PHE A 229 9.25 4.80 -10.18
CA PHE A 229 8.25 4.85 -9.15
C PHE A 229 8.33 3.61 -8.24
N HIS A 230 7.57 3.65 -7.17
CA HIS A 230 7.48 2.65 -6.09
C HIS A 230 7.46 1.18 -6.55
N TYR A 231 6.80 0.89 -7.67
CA TYR A 231 6.65 -0.46 -8.20
C TYR A 231 7.72 -0.87 -9.24
N GLY A 232 8.73 -0.07 -9.43
CA GLY A 232 9.87 -0.38 -10.29
C GLY A 232 10.30 0.77 -11.19
N ASP A 233 11.38 0.52 -11.91
CA ASP A 233 11.93 1.46 -12.87
C ASP A 233 10.95 1.62 -14.05
N GLY A 234 10.72 2.83 -14.49
CA GLY A 234 9.78 3.16 -15.55
C GLY A 234 8.30 3.11 -15.18
N MET A 235 7.94 2.63 -13.98
CA MET A 235 6.53 2.42 -13.61
C MET A 235 5.74 3.71 -13.39
N GLY A 236 6.38 4.86 -13.20
CA GLY A 236 5.71 6.17 -13.21
C GLY A 236 5.26 6.65 -14.58
N THR A 237 5.61 5.93 -15.65
CA THR A 237 5.17 6.19 -17.02
C THR A 237 4.13 5.17 -17.51
N ASN A 238 3.88 4.13 -16.71
CA ASN A 238 2.84 3.14 -16.96
C ASN A 238 1.46 3.70 -16.63
N PRO A 239 0.46 3.61 -17.50
CA PRO A 239 -0.83 4.25 -17.29
C PRO A 239 -1.59 3.68 -16.08
N ILE A 240 -1.52 2.39 -15.82
CA ILE A 240 -2.18 1.73 -14.67
C ILE A 240 -1.54 2.18 -13.36
N MET A 241 -0.21 2.10 -13.26
CA MET A 241 0.51 2.44 -12.04
C MET A 241 0.48 3.94 -11.74
N MET A 242 0.45 4.77 -12.78
CA MET A 242 0.24 6.21 -12.64
C MET A 242 -1.12 6.51 -12.02
N MET A 243 -2.19 5.89 -12.50
CA MET A 243 -3.54 6.07 -11.94
C MET A 243 -3.64 5.57 -10.50
N GLN A 244 -3.06 4.43 -10.19
CA GLN A 244 -2.99 3.93 -8.82
C GLN A 244 -2.25 4.93 -7.90
N ALA A 245 -1.16 5.51 -8.37
CA ALA A 245 -0.40 6.49 -7.61
C ALA A 245 -1.20 7.77 -7.35
N LEU A 246 -1.91 8.28 -8.36
CA LEU A 246 -2.79 9.44 -8.23
C LEU A 246 -3.93 9.16 -7.25
N SER A 247 -4.54 7.97 -7.30
CA SER A 247 -5.57 7.55 -6.36
C SER A 247 -5.11 7.55 -4.90
N ALA A 248 -3.90 7.08 -4.65
CA ALA A 248 -3.30 7.15 -3.32
C ALA A 248 -3.09 8.60 -2.84
N GLN A 249 -2.80 9.54 -3.75
CA GLN A 249 -2.72 10.96 -3.39
C GLN A 249 -4.09 11.57 -3.15
N VAL A 250 -5.09 11.21 -3.94
CA VAL A 250 -6.48 11.66 -3.71
C VAL A 250 -6.94 11.31 -2.30
N LEU A 251 -6.76 10.07 -1.86
CA LEU A 251 -7.10 9.66 -0.49
C LEU A 251 -6.33 10.47 0.58
N ARG A 252 -5.09 10.87 0.29
CA ARG A 252 -4.29 11.69 1.22
C ARG A 252 -4.71 13.14 1.27
N PHE A 253 -5.25 13.66 0.18
CA PHE A 253 -5.57 15.10 0.05
C PHE A 253 -7.07 15.38 -0.01
N LYS A 254 -7.93 14.38 0.03
CA LYS A 254 -9.38 14.53 -0.10
C LYS A 254 -9.96 15.57 0.85
N ARG A 255 -9.47 15.65 2.08
CA ARG A 255 -9.91 16.64 3.09
C ARG A 255 -9.73 18.08 2.66
N VAL A 256 -8.77 18.35 1.78
CA VAL A 256 -8.45 19.71 1.28
C VAL A 256 -8.85 19.92 -0.17
N MET A 257 -9.52 18.95 -0.79
CA MET A 257 -10.05 19.06 -2.16
C MET A 257 -11.43 19.73 -2.14
N SER A 258 -11.69 20.60 -3.11
CA SER A 258 -13.05 21.07 -3.42
C SER A 258 -13.81 19.99 -4.19
N ASP A 259 -15.14 20.11 -4.21
CA ASP A 259 -16.02 19.12 -4.88
C ASP A 259 -15.76 19.02 -6.39
N ASN A 260 -15.31 20.12 -7.01
CA ASN A 260 -14.97 20.17 -8.45
C ASN A 260 -13.46 20.06 -8.73
N CYS A 261 -12.70 19.50 -7.78
CA CYS A 261 -11.25 19.47 -7.87
C CYS A 261 -10.75 18.74 -9.14
N VAL A 262 -9.72 19.30 -9.74
CA VAL A 262 -9.03 18.76 -10.91
C VAL A 262 -7.59 18.42 -10.54
N ILE A 263 -7.06 17.33 -11.09
CA ILE A 263 -5.64 17.01 -11.00
C ILE A 263 -4.94 17.37 -12.30
N ILE A 264 -3.80 18.04 -12.20
CA ILE A 264 -2.86 18.24 -13.32
C ILE A 264 -1.54 17.56 -12.92
N CYS A 265 -1.17 16.50 -13.63
CA CYS A 265 0.03 15.73 -13.34
C CYS A 265 0.98 15.72 -14.55
N SER A 266 2.24 16.10 -14.32
CA SER A 266 3.27 15.93 -15.34
C SER A 266 3.76 14.49 -15.34
N SER A 267 3.76 13.86 -16.52
CA SER A 267 4.33 12.53 -16.76
C SER A 267 4.67 12.37 -18.23
N ILE A 268 5.77 11.69 -18.51
CA ILE A 268 6.10 11.33 -19.91
C ILE A 268 5.18 10.25 -20.47
N CYS A 269 4.42 9.58 -19.64
CA CYS A 269 3.39 8.57 -19.95
C CYS A 269 3.53 7.94 -21.35
N ASN A 270 4.54 7.09 -21.53
CA ASN A 270 4.86 6.46 -22.81
C ASN A 270 4.36 5.01 -22.90
N GLY A 271 3.55 4.57 -21.93
CA GLY A 271 3.01 3.21 -21.91
C GLY A 271 4.07 2.14 -21.68
N TYR A 272 5.09 2.45 -20.89
CA TYR A 272 6.06 1.44 -20.50
C TYR A 272 5.40 0.38 -19.60
N PHE A 273 5.49 -0.87 -20.01
CA PHE A 273 5.08 -2.03 -19.23
C PHE A 273 6.31 -2.85 -18.89
N HIS A 274 6.53 -3.07 -17.60
CA HIS A 274 7.66 -3.87 -17.12
C HIS A 274 7.30 -5.36 -17.17
N ASP A 275 7.44 -5.97 -18.36
CA ASP A 275 6.92 -7.31 -18.66
C ASP A 275 7.51 -8.43 -17.76
N GLU A 276 8.71 -8.25 -17.20
CA GLU A 276 9.29 -9.20 -16.25
C GLU A 276 8.57 -9.18 -14.91
N ARG A 277 8.35 -7.96 -14.34
CA ARG A 277 7.73 -7.82 -13.02
C ARG A 277 6.21 -7.83 -13.05
N TRP A 278 5.62 -7.43 -14.17
CA TRP A 278 4.19 -7.26 -14.36
C TRP A 278 3.74 -7.86 -15.72
N PRO A 279 3.91 -9.15 -15.93
CA PRO A 279 3.73 -9.78 -17.25
C PRO A 279 2.29 -9.73 -17.79
N TYR A 280 1.33 -9.36 -16.95
CA TYR A 280 -0.10 -9.30 -17.26
C TYR A 280 -0.65 -7.86 -17.36
N LEU A 281 0.16 -6.82 -17.08
CA LEU A 281 -0.36 -5.44 -17.09
C LEU A 281 -0.78 -4.97 -18.47
N ARG A 282 -0.13 -5.45 -19.52
CA ARG A 282 -0.50 -5.12 -20.90
C ARG A 282 -1.86 -5.69 -21.25
N GLU A 283 -2.11 -6.96 -20.90
CA GLU A 283 -3.42 -7.61 -21.06
C GLU A 283 -4.50 -6.85 -20.25
N LEU A 284 -4.20 -6.49 -18.99
CA LEU A 284 -5.11 -5.68 -18.18
C LEU A 284 -5.43 -4.33 -18.84
N TYR A 285 -4.43 -3.64 -19.35
CA TYR A 285 -4.66 -2.37 -20.03
C TYR A 285 -5.55 -2.55 -21.27
N ASP A 286 -5.28 -3.55 -22.10
CA ASP A 286 -6.05 -3.83 -23.33
C ASP A 286 -7.51 -4.18 -23.02
N LEU A 287 -7.76 -4.90 -21.93
CA LEU A 287 -9.12 -5.23 -21.49
C LEU A 287 -9.91 -4.03 -21.00
N PHE A 288 -9.26 -3.09 -20.30
CA PHE A 288 -9.95 -2.02 -19.59
C PHE A 288 -9.86 -0.65 -20.27
N GLN A 289 -9.06 -0.46 -21.33
CA GLN A 289 -8.90 0.83 -21.98
C GLN A 289 -10.19 1.42 -22.60
N HIS A 290 -11.23 0.60 -22.83
CA HIS A 290 -12.49 1.05 -23.43
C HIS A 290 -13.70 0.88 -22.52
N ASP A 291 -13.55 0.11 -21.45
CA ASP A 291 -14.59 -0.17 -20.46
C ASP A 291 -14.02 0.01 -19.05
N HIS A 292 -13.26 1.07 -18.90
CA HIS A 292 -12.67 1.42 -17.63
C HIS A 292 -13.78 1.82 -16.69
N MET A 293 -13.85 1.28 -15.53
CA MET A 293 -14.47 1.95 -14.39
C MET A 293 -15.67 1.30 -13.75
N ASN A 294 -16.13 0.17 -14.21
CA ASN A 294 -16.98 -0.64 -13.37
C ASN A 294 -16.13 -1.72 -12.65
N THR A 295 -15.23 -1.24 -11.78
CA THR A 295 -14.23 -2.10 -11.14
C THR A 295 -14.81 -3.19 -10.26
N LEU A 296 -16.01 -2.99 -9.67
CA LEU A 296 -16.60 -3.99 -8.79
C LEU A 296 -17.13 -5.20 -9.54
N PRO A 297 -17.95 -5.09 -10.60
CA PRO A 297 -18.28 -6.21 -11.47
C PRO A 297 -17.07 -6.89 -12.10
N ASP A 298 -16.05 -6.13 -12.48
CA ASP A 298 -14.84 -6.69 -13.09
C ASP A 298 -13.98 -7.48 -12.09
N MET A 299 -13.91 -7.05 -10.83
CA MET A 299 -13.29 -7.84 -9.77
C MET A 299 -13.98 -9.21 -9.60
N ASN A 300 -15.31 -9.24 -9.66
CA ASN A 300 -16.05 -10.50 -9.55
C ASN A 300 -15.88 -11.38 -10.80
N ARG A 301 -15.79 -10.76 -11.98
CA ARG A 301 -15.72 -11.45 -13.28
C ARG A 301 -14.31 -11.93 -13.63
N LEU A 302 -13.29 -11.11 -13.41
CA LEU A 302 -11.93 -11.31 -13.90
C LEU A 302 -10.90 -11.53 -12.80
N GLY A 303 -11.20 -11.16 -11.56
CA GLY A 303 -10.26 -11.30 -10.45
C GLY A 303 -9.76 -12.74 -10.27
N GLU A 304 -10.67 -13.72 -10.31
CA GLU A 304 -10.32 -15.15 -10.24
C GLU A 304 -9.53 -15.59 -11.47
N TYR A 305 -9.91 -15.15 -12.68
CA TYR A 305 -9.21 -15.48 -13.92
C TYR A 305 -7.73 -15.09 -13.87
N PHE A 306 -7.43 -13.86 -13.49
CA PHE A 306 -6.04 -13.42 -13.33
C PHE A 306 -5.34 -14.11 -12.17
N ALA A 307 -6.00 -14.22 -11.01
CA ALA A 307 -5.42 -14.79 -9.82
C ALA A 307 -5.07 -16.28 -9.94
N THR A 308 -5.76 -17.01 -10.81
CA THR A 308 -5.56 -18.46 -11.01
C THR A 308 -4.91 -18.82 -12.34
N ASN A 309 -4.46 -17.83 -13.12
CA ASN A 309 -3.73 -18.08 -14.36
C ASN A 309 -2.39 -18.75 -14.08
N GLU A 310 -2.24 -20.02 -14.48
CA GLU A 310 -1.09 -20.85 -14.16
C GLU A 310 0.24 -20.28 -14.67
N GLU A 311 0.24 -19.64 -15.84
CA GLU A 311 1.44 -19.02 -16.40
C GLU A 311 1.90 -17.85 -15.53
N TYR A 312 0.97 -16.99 -15.12
CA TYR A 312 1.27 -15.83 -14.28
C TYR A 312 1.65 -16.23 -12.86
N ILE A 313 1.00 -17.25 -12.29
CA ILE A 313 1.38 -17.84 -11.00
C ILE A 313 2.79 -18.41 -11.08
N ARG A 314 3.12 -19.14 -12.15
CA ARG A 314 4.47 -19.68 -12.33
C ARG A 314 5.52 -18.56 -12.41
N LYS A 315 5.24 -17.46 -13.11
CA LYS A 315 6.12 -16.29 -13.14
C LYS A 315 6.28 -15.67 -11.74
N TYR A 316 5.19 -15.52 -10.98
CA TYR A 316 5.25 -15.05 -9.59
C TYR A 316 6.13 -15.95 -8.71
N ARG A 317 5.92 -17.25 -8.75
CA ARG A 317 6.63 -18.20 -7.88
C ARG A 317 8.12 -18.36 -8.21
N TYR A 318 8.48 -18.30 -9.49
CA TYR A 318 9.82 -18.72 -9.96
C TYR A 318 10.63 -17.60 -10.61
N THR A 319 10.07 -16.41 -10.76
CA THR A 319 10.78 -15.24 -11.27
C THR A 319 10.64 -14.04 -10.32
N ASN A 320 10.85 -12.84 -10.81
CA ASN A 320 10.72 -11.60 -10.02
C ASN A 320 9.40 -10.87 -10.30
N ALA A 321 8.34 -11.61 -10.63
CA ALA A 321 7.03 -11.03 -10.93
C ALA A 321 6.17 -10.84 -9.67
N PHE A 322 5.32 -9.82 -9.69
CA PHE A 322 4.22 -9.68 -8.72
C PHE A 322 3.15 -10.74 -8.99
N HIS A 323 2.39 -11.11 -7.96
CA HIS A 323 1.23 -11.98 -8.13
C HIS A 323 0.18 -11.33 -9.04
N PRO A 324 -0.48 -12.08 -9.96
CA PRO A 324 -1.41 -11.49 -10.93
C PRO A 324 -2.61 -10.78 -10.27
N PHE A 325 -3.14 -11.27 -9.16
CA PHE A 325 -4.16 -10.56 -8.40
C PHE A 325 -3.71 -9.16 -7.96
N HIS A 326 -2.43 -8.98 -7.64
CA HIS A 326 -1.93 -7.68 -7.22
C HIS A 326 -2.03 -6.63 -8.34
N GLY A 327 -1.66 -7.00 -9.59
CA GLY A 327 -1.81 -6.10 -10.73
C GLY A 327 -3.27 -5.76 -11.03
N PHE A 328 -4.15 -6.74 -10.93
CA PHE A 328 -5.58 -6.54 -11.08
C PHE A 328 -6.15 -5.59 -10.01
N SER A 329 -5.75 -5.77 -8.75
CA SER A 329 -6.09 -4.85 -7.65
C SER A 329 -5.53 -3.43 -7.89
N MET A 330 -4.32 -3.30 -8.45
CA MET A 330 -3.75 -1.97 -8.79
C MET A 330 -4.53 -1.28 -9.91
N MET A 331 -5.00 -2.03 -10.90
CA MET A 331 -5.88 -1.49 -11.95
C MET A 331 -7.16 -0.93 -11.35
N SER A 332 -7.82 -1.68 -10.47
CA SER A 332 -9.05 -1.23 -9.83
C SER A 332 -8.84 -0.03 -8.88
N CYS A 333 -7.70 0.07 -8.21
CA CYS A 333 -7.38 1.23 -7.35
C CYS A 333 -7.33 2.55 -8.11
N GLY A 334 -7.01 2.55 -9.39
CA GLY A 334 -6.96 3.75 -10.23
C GLY A 334 -8.28 4.50 -10.29
N HIS A 335 -9.40 3.81 -10.12
CA HIS A 335 -10.73 4.38 -10.13
C HIS A 335 -11.01 5.39 -9.00
N ILE A 336 -10.34 5.29 -7.87
CA ILE A 336 -10.52 6.22 -6.75
C ILE A 336 -10.26 7.67 -7.15
N ALA A 337 -9.19 7.92 -7.91
CA ALA A 337 -8.88 9.27 -8.36
C ALA A 337 -9.97 9.83 -9.26
N GLU A 338 -10.49 9.02 -10.15
CA GLU A 338 -11.53 9.40 -11.10
C GLU A 338 -12.87 9.67 -10.41
N MET A 339 -13.26 8.83 -9.44
CA MET A 339 -14.51 9.04 -8.67
C MET A 339 -14.50 10.32 -7.84
N ASN A 340 -13.35 10.82 -7.46
CA ASN A 340 -13.20 11.95 -6.53
C ASN A 340 -12.68 13.23 -7.19
N THR A 341 -12.58 13.28 -8.52
CA THR A 341 -12.13 14.47 -9.27
C THR A 341 -13.01 14.72 -10.48
N SER A 342 -13.17 15.98 -10.87
CA SER A 342 -13.91 16.34 -12.08
C SER A 342 -13.13 16.05 -13.36
N ALA A 343 -11.81 16.05 -13.29
CA ALA A 343 -10.92 15.66 -14.39
C ALA A 343 -9.50 15.41 -13.88
N ILE A 344 -8.78 14.56 -14.62
CA ILE A 344 -7.35 14.36 -14.43
C ILE A 344 -6.65 14.64 -15.76
N TYR A 345 -5.71 15.59 -15.75
CA TYR A 345 -4.89 15.94 -16.90
C TYR A 345 -3.48 15.38 -16.75
N ILE A 346 -2.99 14.71 -17.78
CA ILE A 346 -1.59 14.36 -17.93
C ILE A 346 -0.97 15.34 -18.92
N VAL A 347 0.08 16.02 -18.49
CA VAL A 347 0.81 16.98 -19.31
C VAL A 347 2.21 16.43 -19.63
N GLY A 348 2.65 16.64 -20.88
CA GLY A 348 3.95 16.19 -21.37
C GLY A 348 4.01 14.69 -21.70
N ALA A 349 2.87 14.02 -21.91
CA ALA A 349 2.86 12.63 -22.32
C ALA A 349 3.49 12.46 -23.71
N GLU A 350 4.47 11.54 -23.83
CA GLU A 350 5.09 11.16 -25.11
C GLU A 350 4.11 10.38 -25.99
N GLU A 351 3.34 9.47 -25.35
CA GLU A 351 2.32 8.63 -26.01
C GLU A 351 0.94 8.87 -25.34
N PRO A 352 0.30 10.02 -25.64
CA PRO A 352 -0.92 10.43 -24.94
C PRO A 352 -2.11 9.47 -25.07
N GLY A 353 -2.07 8.54 -26.03
CA GLY A 353 -3.04 7.49 -26.22
C GLY A 353 -3.18 6.60 -24.99
N TYR A 354 -2.08 6.26 -24.32
CA TYR A 354 -2.10 5.43 -23.11
C TYR A 354 -2.82 6.11 -21.94
N ALA A 355 -2.59 7.40 -21.74
CA ALA A 355 -3.32 8.14 -20.71
C ALA A 355 -4.82 8.23 -21.05
N ARG A 356 -5.16 8.54 -22.31
CA ARG A 356 -6.56 8.62 -22.74
C ARG A 356 -7.28 7.28 -22.65
N GLY A 357 -6.59 6.16 -22.90
CA GLY A 357 -7.13 4.81 -22.71
C GLY A 357 -7.55 4.52 -21.28
N MET A 358 -6.98 5.24 -20.30
CA MET A 358 -7.37 5.19 -18.88
C MET A 358 -8.36 6.29 -18.47
N GLY A 359 -9.06 6.92 -19.41
CA GLY A 359 -10.04 7.98 -19.14
C GLY A 359 -9.45 9.35 -18.85
N LEU A 360 -8.14 9.52 -18.92
CA LEU A 360 -7.47 10.77 -18.60
C LEU A 360 -7.49 11.77 -19.77
N LYS A 361 -7.41 13.04 -19.45
CA LYS A 361 -7.23 14.10 -20.44
C LYS A 361 -5.74 14.36 -20.64
N THR A 362 -5.35 14.77 -21.84
CA THR A 362 -3.96 15.09 -22.15
C THR A 362 -3.84 16.49 -22.74
N ARG A 363 -2.80 17.20 -22.35
CA ARG A 363 -2.40 18.50 -22.92
C ARG A 363 -0.87 18.52 -23.04
N ALA A 364 -0.36 19.37 -23.93
CA ALA A 364 1.07 19.49 -24.10
C ALA A 364 1.73 20.18 -22.90
N THR A 365 1.10 21.22 -22.38
CA THR A 365 1.64 22.04 -21.29
C THR A 365 0.69 22.14 -20.09
N PHE A 366 1.23 22.58 -18.96
CA PHE A 366 0.47 22.89 -17.76
C PHE A 366 -0.55 24.01 -18.00
N GLU A 367 -0.14 25.05 -18.71
CA GLU A 367 -0.97 26.20 -19.02
C GLU A 367 -2.20 25.82 -19.83
N GLU A 368 -2.03 24.98 -20.85
CA GLU A 368 -3.16 24.45 -21.63
C GLU A 368 -4.13 23.62 -20.78
N ALA A 369 -3.60 22.79 -19.90
CA ALA A 369 -4.41 21.99 -19.00
C ALA A 369 -5.17 22.87 -18.00
N LEU A 370 -4.50 23.87 -17.44
CA LEU A 370 -5.10 24.81 -16.49
C LEU A 370 -6.20 25.65 -17.15
N GLU A 371 -5.96 26.18 -18.34
CA GLU A 371 -6.96 26.97 -19.07
C GLU A 371 -8.19 26.11 -19.46
N ASP A 372 -7.99 24.86 -19.83
CA ASP A 372 -9.10 23.93 -20.08
C ASP A 372 -9.87 23.63 -18.79
N ALA A 373 -9.18 23.41 -17.68
CA ALA A 373 -9.78 23.18 -16.37
C ALA A 373 -10.59 24.39 -15.87
N LYS A 374 -10.05 25.61 -16.02
CA LYS A 374 -10.75 26.86 -15.68
C LYS A 374 -12.06 27.01 -16.42
N LYS A 375 -12.05 26.74 -17.72
CA LYS A 375 -13.23 26.86 -18.57
C LYS A 375 -14.33 25.85 -18.25
N LYS A 376 -13.96 24.65 -17.80
CA LYS A 376 -14.89 23.52 -17.73
C LYS A 376 -15.30 23.14 -16.31
N TYR A 377 -14.42 23.35 -15.29
CA TYR A 377 -14.59 22.75 -13.97
C TYR A 377 -14.43 23.71 -12.80
N VAL A 378 -13.35 24.49 -12.75
CA VAL A 378 -12.90 25.15 -11.52
C VAL A 378 -13.05 26.67 -11.52
N GLY A 379 -13.56 27.28 -12.61
CA GLY A 379 -13.70 28.73 -12.74
C GLY A 379 -12.38 29.47 -12.96
N GLN A 380 -12.45 30.80 -13.07
CA GLN A 380 -11.33 31.62 -13.57
C GLN A 380 -10.20 31.83 -12.54
N GLU A 381 -10.50 31.78 -11.26
CA GLU A 381 -9.55 32.04 -10.16
C GLU A 381 -9.46 30.84 -9.20
N PRO A 382 -8.99 29.65 -9.67
CA PRO A 382 -8.93 28.48 -8.84
C PRO A 382 -7.83 28.58 -7.77
N ASN A 383 -8.09 27.99 -6.59
CA ASN A 383 -7.07 27.76 -5.60
C ASN A 383 -6.21 26.55 -6.01
N ILE A 384 -4.92 26.77 -6.22
CA ILE A 384 -4.00 25.73 -6.70
C ILE A 384 -3.08 25.28 -5.56
N LEU A 385 -2.93 23.98 -5.38
CA LEU A 385 -1.95 23.36 -4.51
C LEU A 385 -0.95 22.55 -5.35
N ALA A 386 0.30 22.99 -5.37
CA ALA A 386 1.35 22.31 -6.11
C ALA A 386 2.22 21.45 -5.18
N LEU A 387 2.28 20.16 -5.45
CA LEU A 387 3.02 19.15 -4.70
C LEU A 387 3.93 18.32 -5.64
N PRO A 388 4.86 18.95 -6.35
CA PRO A 388 5.61 18.29 -7.45
C PRO A 388 6.51 17.15 -6.96
N MET A 389 6.86 17.11 -5.68
CA MET A 389 7.75 16.12 -5.11
C MET A 389 7.03 15.05 -4.26
N THR A 390 5.71 15.01 -4.26
CA THR A 390 4.93 14.13 -3.37
C THR A 390 5.23 12.64 -3.58
N PHE A 391 5.60 12.22 -4.78
CA PHE A 391 5.96 10.83 -5.07
C PHE A 391 7.42 10.46 -4.73
N LYS A 392 8.27 11.44 -4.44
CA LYS A 392 9.69 11.22 -4.10
C LYS A 392 9.97 11.29 -2.60
N LYS A 393 9.07 11.86 -1.82
CA LYS A 393 9.17 12.00 -0.37
C LYS A 393 8.20 11.06 0.33
N ALA A 394 8.41 10.82 1.61
CA ALA A 394 7.41 10.12 2.40
C ALA A 394 6.11 10.93 2.41
N ALA A 395 5.04 10.31 1.95
CA ALA A 395 3.76 10.99 1.80
C ALA A 395 3.15 11.34 3.16
N VAL A 396 2.48 12.48 3.20
CA VAL A 396 1.68 12.93 4.33
C VAL A 396 0.22 13.07 3.90
N HIS A 397 -0.69 13.03 4.86
CA HIS A 397 -2.08 13.40 4.66
C HIS A 397 -2.22 14.89 4.98
N LEU A 398 -2.71 15.66 4.03
CA LEU A 398 -2.94 17.07 4.24
C LEU A 398 -4.37 17.27 4.73
N CYS A 399 -4.48 18.00 5.84
CA CYS A 399 -5.72 18.18 6.56
C CYS A 399 -6.03 19.67 6.72
N MET A 400 -7.30 19.99 6.97
CA MET A 400 -7.70 21.35 7.31
C MET A 400 -7.06 21.77 8.63
N LYS A 401 -6.79 23.07 8.79
CA LYS A 401 -6.18 23.63 10.01
C LYS A 401 -7.07 23.43 11.24
N ASP A 402 -8.36 23.45 11.05
CA ASP A 402 -9.32 23.06 12.07
C ASP A 402 -9.63 21.56 12.00
N PRO A 403 -9.15 20.75 12.97
CA PRO A 403 -9.43 19.31 12.96
C PRO A 403 -10.92 18.97 13.01
N ALA A 404 -11.78 19.88 13.53
CA ALA A 404 -13.22 19.67 13.55
C ALA A 404 -13.83 19.66 12.14
N GLN A 405 -13.21 20.34 11.18
CA GLN A 405 -13.65 20.34 9.78
C GLN A 405 -13.23 19.05 9.04
N ASP A 406 -12.08 18.46 9.41
CA ASP A 406 -11.64 17.19 8.85
C ASP A 406 -12.51 16.01 9.27
N CYS A 407 -13.24 16.17 10.36
CA CYS A 407 -14.07 15.13 10.96
C CYS A 407 -15.53 15.21 10.53
N MET A 408 -15.88 16.07 9.59
CA MET A 408 -17.25 16.17 9.06
C MET A 408 -17.43 15.28 7.84
N ASP A 409 -18.57 14.58 7.81
CA ASP A 409 -19.03 13.90 6.61
C ASP A 409 -19.56 14.90 5.56
N GLU A 410 -19.93 14.40 4.38
CA GLU A 410 -20.50 15.21 3.31
C GLU A 410 -21.83 15.92 3.67
N TYR A 411 -22.48 15.50 4.77
CA TYR A 411 -23.71 16.09 5.32
C TYR A 411 -23.46 17.04 6.50
N GLY A 412 -22.19 17.29 6.86
CA GLY A 412 -21.81 18.16 7.96
C GLY A 412 -21.92 17.53 9.36
N HIS A 413 -22.02 16.21 9.45
CA HIS A 413 -22.02 15.50 10.73
C HIS A 413 -20.60 15.16 11.15
N ARG A 414 -20.30 15.29 12.46
CA ARG A 414 -19.01 14.85 12.99
C ARG A 414 -18.88 13.32 12.96
N HIS A 415 -17.78 12.84 12.45
CA HIS A 415 -17.41 11.43 12.59
C HIS A 415 -17.27 11.06 14.07
N PRO A 416 -17.85 9.93 14.54
CA PRO A 416 -17.82 9.55 15.96
C PRO A 416 -16.42 9.36 16.55
N CYS A 417 -15.41 9.18 15.71
CA CYS A 417 -14.04 8.92 16.11
C CYS A 417 -13.18 10.18 16.31
N CYS A 418 -13.76 11.37 16.16
CA CYS A 418 -13.06 12.64 16.32
C CYS A 418 -13.37 13.31 17.67
N CYS A 419 -14.02 12.62 18.58
CA CYS A 419 -14.33 13.08 19.93
C CYS A 419 -13.36 12.52 20.96
#